data_f1cd000e75afdc8907da4ca5151cb47b
#
_entry.id   f1cd000e75afdc8907da4ca5151cb47b
#
_cell.length_a   1.000
_cell.length_b   1.000
_cell.length_c   1.000
_cell.angle_alpha   90.00
_cell.angle_beta   90.00
_cell.angle_gamma   90.00
#
_symmetry.space_group_name_H-M   'P 1'
#
loop_
_entity.id
_entity.type
_entity.pdbx_description
1 polymer ?
#
loop_
_entity_poly.entity_id
_entity_poly.type
_entity_poly.pdbx_seq_one_letter_code
_entity_poly.pdbx_strand_id
1 'polypeptide(L)'
;MNKIPTFVIVGNAGSGKSTLCNTLSSTNSFKESQSIYSETKETIGLQGDFNHQPVFVIDTPGLQDGSGLDTPHLVQMTQYIKSNPNTQAFIIVINFFHYRFDESIKKLFQLVSNMYPEKKWYNNLAVVLSHYFSNMPENIKNPEAKKEEFKKWFKDNIAQDITENSFNNIPQIFIDSYEARKLNDKSNIELSHLIAWISQLDPLSDKFGEIQAPDAQVKERIEEKQTKTISESQTLNIKTIITAEFKRYKCIPYIGDIYYTDWEEIDNTRKENKEVLPVEPVGPETIEENTREITTPTIDISINSYSYKNTPWGHRHHVDQRMSYQIKKTIVEARTVQPLNDGTVKYGPWKEVTEKCKEEKINVNQYENRD
;
A
#
# COMPACT_ATOMS: atom_id res chain seq x y z
N MET A 1 10.26 17.96 -41.98
CA MET A 1 11.33 18.69 -41.29
C MET A 1 12.32 17.65 -40.76
N ASN A 2 13.60 17.77 -41.09
CA ASN A 2 14.61 16.87 -40.52
C ASN A 2 14.63 17.09 -39.00
N LYS A 3 14.46 16.03 -38.23
CA LYS A 3 14.57 16.07 -36.76
C LYS A 3 16.02 16.47 -36.40
N ILE A 4 16.20 17.43 -35.51
CA ILE A 4 17.51 17.78 -34.96
C ILE A 4 17.93 16.67 -34.01
N PRO A 5 19.09 16.00 -34.23
CA PRO A 5 19.62 15.00 -33.31
C PRO A 5 19.72 15.60 -31.90
N THR A 6 18.99 14.98 -30.94
CA THR A 6 18.91 15.44 -29.56
C THR A 6 19.38 14.31 -28.65
N PHE A 7 20.40 14.56 -27.84
CA PHE A 7 21.00 13.54 -27.00
C PHE A 7 21.54 14.10 -25.68
N VAL A 8 21.56 13.26 -24.66
CA VAL A 8 22.07 13.59 -23.33
C VAL A 8 23.43 12.93 -23.10
N ILE A 9 24.38 13.69 -22.55
CA ILE A 9 25.73 13.23 -22.23
C ILE A 9 25.85 13.06 -20.72
N VAL A 10 26.19 11.86 -20.28
CA VAL A 10 26.28 11.47 -18.88
C VAL A 10 27.60 10.75 -18.57
N GLY A 11 28.04 10.75 -17.33
CA GLY A 11 29.26 10.09 -16.88
C GLY A 11 29.83 10.71 -15.62
N ASN A 12 30.94 10.15 -15.14
CA ASN A 12 31.58 10.61 -13.91
C ASN A 12 32.18 12.01 -14.02
N ALA A 13 32.43 12.65 -12.88
CA ALA A 13 33.22 13.89 -12.86
C ALA A 13 34.60 13.64 -13.51
N GLY A 14 35.05 14.59 -14.32
CA GLY A 14 36.33 14.47 -15.02
C GLY A 14 36.37 13.50 -16.23
N SER A 15 35.24 12.92 -16.62
CA SER A 15 35.19 12.03 -17.81
C SER A 15 35.24 12.75 -19.15
N GLY A 16 35.25 14.08 -19.19
CA GLY A 16 35.31 14.86 -20.44
C GLY A 16 33.96 15.15 -21.09
N LYS A 17 32.85 15.08 -20.36
CA LYS A 17 31.50 15.37 -20.86
C LYS A 17 31.36 16.76 -21.48
N SER A 18 31.68 17.79 -20.70
CA SER A 18 31.52 19.17 -21.15
C SER A 18 32.45 19.52 -22.32
N THR A 19 33.63 18.91 -22.38
CA THR A 19 34.53 19.01 -23.53
C THR A 19 33.92 18.38 -24.78
N LEU A 20 33.32 17.20 -24.63
CA LEU A 20 32.58 16.54 -25.70
C LEU A 20 31.35 17.35 -26.14
N CYS A 21 30.59 17.92 -25.17
CA CYS A 21 29.46 18.79 -25.46
C CYS A 21 29.91 20.02 -26.31
N ASN A 22 30.99 20.68 -25.90
CA ASN A 22 31.55 21.83 -26.67
C ASN A 22 32.03 21.40 -28.07
N THR A 23 32.62 20.23 -28.19
CA THR A 23 33.07 19.70 -29.49
C THR A 23 31.87 19.45 -30.41
N LEU A 24 30.84 18.75 -29.92
CA LEU A 24 29.67 18.39 -30.72
C LEU A 24 28.75 19.58 -31.02
N SER A 25 28.73 20.59 -30.18
CA SER A 25 27.95 21.83 -30.44
C SER A 25 28.72 22.91 -31.15
N SER A 26 30.03 22.71 -31.40
CA SER A 26 30.95 23.72 -31.94
C SER A 26 30.92 25.03 -31.14
N THR A 27 30.78 24.94 -29.83
CA THR A 27 30.74 26.07 -28.91
C THR A 27 31.78 25.91 -27.81
N ASN A 28 31.93 26.95 -26.97
CA ASN A 28 32.64 26.90 -25.70
C ASN A 28 31.70 27.28 -24.53
N SER A 29 30.41 27.04 -24.71
CA SER A 29 29.37 27.49 -23.78
C SER A 29 29.23 26.57 -22.57
N PHE A 30 29.64 25.31 -22.68
CA PHE A 30 29.71 24.41 -21.57
C PHE A 30 30.98 24.62 -20.78
N LYS A 31 30.88 24.79 -19.45
CA LYS A 31 32.07 25.03 -18.62
C LYS A 31 32.95 23.78 -18.53
N GLU A 32 34.16 23.91 -19.00
CA GLU A 32 35.21 22.91 -18.89
C GLU A 32 36.06 23.21 -17.65
N SER A 33 36.37 22.22 -16.84
CA SER A 33 37.24 22.37 -15.67
C SER A 33 38.33 21.33 -15.67
N GLN A 34 39.52 21.76 -15.25
CA GLN A 34 40.62 20.87 -14.87
C GLN A 34 40.64 20.57 -13.37
N SER A 35 39.63 21.10 -12.62
CA SER A 35 39.47 20.85 -11.20
C SER A 35 38.99 19.43 -10.92
N ILE A 36 39.35 18.91 -9.76
CA ILE A 36 38.82 17.64 -9.21
C ILE A 36 37.34 17.76 -8.81
N TYR A 37 36.78 18.96 -8.74
CA TYR A 37 35.37 19.21 -8.48
C TYR A 37 34.58 19.44 -9.75
N SER A 38 33.35 18.93 -9.80
CA SER A 38 32.43 19.18 -10.91
C SER A 38 32.05 20.65 -10.99
N GLU A 39 32.24 21.28 -12.15
CA GLU A 39 31.79 22.67 -12.39
C GLU A 39 30.37 22.73 -12.95
N THR A 40 29.92 21.69 -13.63
CA THR A 40 28.55 21.60 -14.11
C THR A 40 27.64 21.23 -12.94
N LYS A 41 26.88 22.21 -12.46
CA LYS A 41 25.97 22.06 -11.32
C LYS A 41 24.53 21.75 -11.73
N GLU A 42 24.19 22.04 -12.96
CA GLU A 42 22.84 21.92 -13.51
C GLU A 42 22.86 21.25 -14.87
N THR A 43 21.81 20.51 -15.19
CA THR A 43 21.62 19.96 -16.52
C THR A 43 21.25 21.06 -17.50
N ILE A 44 22.01 21.22 -18.55
CA ILE A 44 21.84 22.33 -19.53
C ILE A 44 21.84 21.76 -20.94
N GLY A 45 20.84 22.13 -21.74
CA GLY A 45 20.79 21.78 -23.16
C GLY A 45 21.04 23.02 -24.04
N LEU A 46 21.86 22.85 -25.06
CA LEU A 46 22.17 23.91 -26.05
C LEU A 46 22.09 23.34 -27.47
N GLN A 47 21.55 24.17 -28.37
CA GLN A 47 21.60 23.89 -29.78
C GLN A 47 22.97 24.35 -30.32
N GLY A 48 23.59 23.50 -31.13
CA GLY A 48 24.85 23.77 -31.78
C GLY A 48 24.87 23.23 -33.20
N ASP A 49 26.05 23.20 -33.77
CA ASP A 49 26.30 22.69 -35.13
C ASP A 49 27.56 21.84 -35.14
N PHE A 50 27.42 20.58 -35.52
CA PHE A 50 28.57 19.69 -35.70
C PHE A 50 28.76 19.38 -37.18
N ASN A 51 29.84 19.86 -37.77
CA ASN A 51 30.17 19.66 -39.20
C ASN A 51 28.99 20.07 -40.12
N HIS A 52 28.38 21.24 -39.89
CA HIS A 52 27.19 21.77 -40.60
C HIS A 52 25.91 20.98 -40.40
N GLN A 53 25.86 20.11 -39.41
CA GLN A 53 24.66 19.43 -38.99
C GLN A 53 24.18 20.03 -37.67
N PRO A 54 22.95 20.59 -37.58
CA PRO A 54 22.42 21.08 -36.32
C PRO A 54 22.21 19.93 -35.34
N VAL A 55 22.59 20.13 -34.09
CA VAL A 55 22.44 19.19 -32.98
C VAL A 55 21.90 19.89 -31.74
N PHE A 56 21.22 19.16 -30.86
CA PHE A 56 20.85 19.62 -29.53
C PHE A 56 21.52 18.75 -28.48
N VAL A 57 22.47 19.31 -27.76
CA VAL A 57 23.33 18.63 -26.80
C VAL A 57 22.89 18.97 -25.39
N ILE A 58 22.68 17.95 -24.56
CA ILE A 58 22.31 18.08 -23.13
C ILE A 58 23.51 17.63 -22.30
N ASP A 59 24.19 18.58 -21.63
CA ASP A 59 25.24 18.32 -20.65
C ASP A 59 24.65 18.09 -19.26
N THR A 60 25.21 17.16 -18.52
CA THR A 60 24.76 16.81 -17.17
C THR A 60 25.87 17.00 -16.14
N PRO A 61 25.52 17.27 -14.87
CA PRO A 61 26.47 17.20 -13.76
C PRO A 61 27.20 15.85 -13.73
N GLY A 62 28.47 15.88 -13.35
CA GLY A 62 29.26 14.66 -13.16
C GLY A 62 28.74 13.86 -11.97
N LEU A 63 28.71 12.55 -12.13
CA LEU A 63 28.45 11.62 -11.03
C LEU A 63 29.72 11.40 -10.20
N GLN A 64 29.58 11.05 -8.92
CA GLN A 64 30.73 10.78 -8.02
C GLN A 64 31.70 11.96 -7.89
N ASP A 65 31.19 13.18 -7.77
CA ASP A 65 32.05 14.33 -7.47
C ASP A 65 32.49 14.41 -5.99
N GLY A 66 32.10 13.43 -5.18
CA GLY A 66 32.39 13.38 -3.74
C GLY A 66 31.58 14.39 -2.90
N SER A 67 30.73 15.18 -3.53
CA SER A 67 29.93 16.21 -2.86
C SER A 67 28.64 15.69 -2.22
N GLY A 68 28.28 14.43 -2.48
CA GLY A 68 27.01 13.84 -2.04
C GLY A 68 25.79 14.34 -2.83
N LEU A 69 26.00 15.06 -3.93
CA LEU A 69 24.96 15.68 -4.75
C LEU A 69 24.48 14.78 -5.92
N ASP A 70 24.93 13.53 -5.98
CA ASP A 70 24.56 12.62 -7.08
C ASP A 70 23.05 12.46 -7.23
N THR A 71 22.32 12.31 -6.11
CA THR A 71 20.86 12.17 -6.13
C THR A 71 20.13 13.39 -6.67
N PRO A 72 20.40 14.63 -6.20
CA PRO A 72 19.83 15.84 -6.78
C PRO A 72 20.13 15.98 -8.28
N HIS A 73 21.35 15.70 -8.70
CA HIS A 73 21.74 15.78 -10.10
C HIS A 73 20.98 14.77 -10.97
N LEU A 74 20.81 13.54 -10.50
CA LEU A 74 20.02 12.54 -11.21
C LEU A 74 18.55 12.93 -11.35
N VAL A 75 17.95 13.50 -10.30
CA VAL A 75 16.56 13.98 -10.33
C VAL A 75 16.41 15.13 -11.35
N GLN A 76 17.29 16.11 -11.28
CA GLN A 76 17.29 17.25 -12.21
C GLN A 76 17.47 16.79 -13.66
N MET A 77 18.43 15.90 -13.91
CA MET A 77 18.65 15.29 -15.23
C MET A 77 17.38 14.60 -15.74
N THR A 78 16.76 13.78 -14.90
CA THR A 78 15.53 13.06 -15.25
C THR A 78 14.41 14.00 -15.67
N GLN A 79 14.20 15.08 -14.91
CA GLN A 79 13.17 16.07 -15.23
C GLN A 79 13.49 16.84 -16.50
N TYR A 80 14.76 17.21 -16.69
CA TYR A 80 15.19 17.91 -17.89
C TYR A 80 14.96 17.05 -19.13
N ILE A 81 15.28 15.75 -19.07
CA ILE A 81 15.04 14.83 -20.19
C ILE A 81 13.55 14.68 -20.45
N LYS A 82 12.71 14.57 -19.42
CA LYS A 82 11.24 14.53 -19.57
C LYS A 82 10.68 15.79 -20.24
N SER A 83 11.23 16.96 -19.91
CA SER A 83 10.82 18.22 -20.54
C SER A 83 11.31 18.39 -21.99
N ASN A 84 12.22 17.51 -22.43
CA ASN A 84 12.77 17.48 -23.79
C ASN A 84 12.37 16.18 -24.52
N PRO A 85 11.10 16.05 -24.96
CA PRO A 85 10.55 14.83 -25.51
C PRO A 85 11.23 14.33 -26.78
N ASN A 86 12.01 15.18 -27.44
CA ASN A 86 12.76 14.82 -28.65
C ASN A 86 14.10 14.13 -28.36
N THR A 87 14.45 13.87 -27.10
CA THR A 87 15.69 13.18 -26.75
C THR A 87 15.72 11.78 -27.38
N GLN A 88 16.75 11.52 -28.22
CA GLN A 88 16.88 10.31 -29.02
C GLN A 88 17.91 9.33 -28.44
N ALA A 89 18.97 9.82 -27.77
CA ALA A 89 20.03 8.95 -27.28
C ALA A 89 20.60 9.39 -25.93
N PHE A 90 21.13 8.38 -25.21
CA PHE A 90 22.06 8.55 -24.10
C PHE A 90 23.48 8.27 -24.55
N ILE A 91 24.38 9.20 -24.26
CA ILE A 91 25.82 9.03 -24.51
C ILE A 91 26.53 8.92 -23.17
N ILE A 92 27.06 7.75 -22.84
CA ILE A 92 27.83 7.57 -21.62
C ILE A 92 29.30 7.84 -21.94
N VAL A 93 29.88 8.84 -21.26
CA VAL A 93 31.29 9.21 -21.42
C VAL A 93 32.12 8.63 -20.31
N ILE A 94 33.11 7.87 -20.67
CA ILE A 94 34.06 7.18 -19.76
C ILE A 94 35.48 7.60 -20.13
N ASN A 95 36.25 8.03 -19.11
CA ASN A 95 37.68 8.28 -19.34
C ASN A 95 38.41 6.97 -19.58
N PHE A 96 39.09 6.84 -20.73
CA PHE A 96 39.79 5.63 -21.13
C PHE A 96 40.85 5.15 -20.11
N PHE A 97 41.50 6.05 -19.37
CA PHE A 97 42.49 5.71 -18.36
C PHE A 97 41.89 5.28 -17.03
N HIS A 98 40.67 5.77 -16.72
CA HIS A 98 39.95 5.49 -15.45
C HIS A 98 38.77 4.56 -15.70
N TYR A 99 38.96 3.62 -16.62
CA TYR A 99 37.94 2.69 -17.04
C TYR A 99 37.57 1.72 -15.90
N ARG A 100 36.60 2.12 -15.13
CA ARG A 100 35.92 1.23 -14.19
C ARG A 100 34.41 1.48 -14.28
N PHE A 101 33.69 0.43 -14.56
CA PHE A 101 32.23 0.44 -14.40
C PHE A 101 31.92 0.26 -12.91
N ASP A 102 31.94 1.36 -12.19
CA ASP A 102 31.70 1.41 -10.76
C ASP A 102 30.21 1.48 -10.44
N GLU A 103 29.90 1.56 -9.16
CA GLU A 103 28.54 1.55 -8.66
C GLU A 103 27.73 2.79 -9.10
N SER A 104 28.38 3.93 -9.42
CA SER A 104 27.66 5.11 -9.91
C SER A 104 27.19 4.95 -11.34
N ILE A 105 28.02 4.37 -12.19
CA ILE A 105 27.64 4.01 -13.55
C ILE A 105 26.50 2.99 -13.53
N LYS A 106 26.59 1.99 -12.66
CA LYS A 106 25.49 1.03 -12.49
C LYS A 106 24.18 1.69 -12.05
N LYS A 107 24.23 2.59 -11.08
CA LYS A 107 23.06 3.37 -10.66
C LYS A 107 22.46 4.20 -11.78
N LEU A 108 23.31 4.84 -12.59
CA LEU A 108 22.84 5.59 -13.77
C LEU A 108 22.10 4.68 -14.75
N PHE A 109 22.66 3.51 -15.08
CA PHE A 109 21.98 2.56 -15.95
C PHE A 109 20.66 2.08 -15.35
N GLN A 110 20.62 1.80 -14.06
CA GLN A 110 19.39 1.43 -13.34
C GLN A 110 18.36 2.54 -13.40
N LEU A 111 18.76 3.81 -13.21
CA LEU A 111 17.87 4.96 -13.33
C LEU A 111 17.28 5.05 -14.73
N VAL A 112 18.13 4.97 -15.76
CA VAL A 112 17.67 5.03 -17.16
C VAL A 112 16.74 3.85 -17.46
N SER A 113 17.05 2.65 -16.98
CA SER A 113 16.17 1.49 -17.10
C SER A 113 14.81 1.68 -16.44
N ASN A 114 14.78 2.33 -15.28
CA ASN A 114 13.51 2.64 -14.58
C ASN A 114 12.71 3.74 -15.28
N MET A 115 13.38 4.69 -15.94
CA MET A 115 12.72 5.71 -16.76
C MET A 115 12.04 5.12 -18.00
N TYR A 116 12.58 4.02 -18.51
CA TYR A 116 12.14 3.35 -19.73
C TYR A 116 11.84 1.88 -19.44
N PRO A 117 10.71 1.55 -18.83
CA PRO A 117 10.37 0.17 -18.43
C PRO A 117 10.17 -0.76 -19.61
N GLU A 118 9.91 -0.23 -20.80
CA GLU A 118 9.90 -1.03 -22.02
C GLU A 118 11.34 -1.40 -22.43
N LYS A 119 11.59 -2.66 -22.37
CA LYS A 119 12.86 -3.40 -22.45
C LYS A 119 13.68 -3.21 -23.73
N LYS A 120 14.05 -2.02 -24.16
CA LYS A 120 15.01 -1.84 -25.26
C LYS A 120 15.58 -0.42 -25.31
N TRP A 121 15.53 0.35 -24.21
CA TRP A 121 16.15 1.66 -24.14
C TRP A 121 17.63 1.66 -24.52
N TYR A 122 18.34 0.53 -24.30
CA TYR A 122 19.72 0.38 -24.69
C TYR A 122 19.98 0.43 -26.22
N ASN A 123 18.95 0.32 -27.05
CA ASN A 123 19.05 0.58 -28.47
C ASN A 123 19.33 2.07 -28.79
N ASN A 124 19.10 2.94 -27.82
CA ASN A 124 19.34 4.36 -27.89
C ASN A 124 20.56 4.79 -27.06
N LEU A 125 21.44 3.84 -26.73
CA LEU A 125 22.63 4.02 -25.92
C LEU A 125 23.88 4.04 -26.83
N ALA A 126 24.80 4.97 -26.54
CA ALA A 126 26.17 4.93 -27.06
C ALA A 126 27.18 5.11 -25.93
N VAL A 127 28.37 4.56 -26.07
CA VAL A 127 29.47 4.72 -25.14
C VAL A 127 30.64 5.43 -25.83
N VAL A 128 31.11 6.50 -25.23
CA VAL A 128 32.24 7.29 -25.69
C VAL A 128 33.42 7.13 -24.72
N LEU A 129 34.49 6.56 -25.16
CA LEU A 129 35.74 6.49 -24.40
C LEU A 129 36.59 7.71 -24.77
N SER A 130 36.59 8.67 -23.88
CA SER A 130 37.36 9.93 -24.00
C SER A 130 38.82 9.74 -23.61
N HIS A 131 39.65 10.77 -23.84
CA HIS A 131 41.07 10.75 -23.53
C HIS A 131 41.82 9.63 -24.26
N TYR A 132 41.31 9.17 -25.40
CA TYR A 132 41.99 8.20 -26.26
C TYR A 132 42.91 8.93 -27.24
N PHE A 133 44.09 9.32 -26.74
CA PHE A 133 45.01 10.13 -27.49
C PHE A 133 45.67 9.39 -28.67
N SER A 134 45.80 10.09 -29.77
CA SER A 134 46.40 9.52 -31.00
C SER A 134 47.86 9.08 -30.84
N ASN A 135 48.60 9.72 -29.92
CA ASN A 135 50.00 9.44 -29.62
C ASN A 135 50.22 8.38 -28.53
N MET A 136 49.18 7.71 -28.06
CA MET A 136 49.33 6.62 -27.10
C MET A 136 50.13 5.43 -27.68
N PRO A 137 50.96 4.77 -26.87
CA PRO A 137 51.63 3.51 -27.28
C PRO A 137 50.62 2.43 -27.67
N GLU A 138 50.92 1.66 -28.71
CA GLU A 138 50.01 0.63 -29.25
C GLU A 138 49.66 -0.47 -28.22
N ASN A 139 50.56 -0.79 -27.28
CA ASN A 139 50.32 -1.76 -26.23
C ASN A 139 49.26 -1.28 -25.17
N ILE A 140 49.00 0.02 -25.12
CA ILE A 140 47.95 0.61 -24.27
C ILE A 140 46.64 0.72 -25.05
N LYS A 141 46.72 0.98 -26.37
CA LYS A 141 45.58 1.05 -27.26
C LYS A 141 45.05 -0.36 -27.52
N ASN A 142 44.07 -0.79 -26.79
CA ASN A 142 43.38 -2.05 -27.05
C ASN A 142 41.87 -1.85 -27.01
N PRO A 143 41.30 -1.21 -28.05
CA PRO A 143 39.87 -0.91 -28.08
C PRO A 143 39.01 -2.18 -28.07
N GLU A 144 39.45 -3.26 -28.71
CA GLU A 144 38.65 -4.48 -28.77
C GLU A 144 38.55 -5.16 -27.40
N ALA A 145 39.65 -5.21 -26.62
CA ALA A 145 39.58 -5.72 -25.25
C ALA A 145 38.62 -4.88 -24.39
N LYS A 146 38.59 -3.56 -24.54
CA LYS A 146 37.70 -2.66 -23.83
C LYS A 146 36.24 -2.88 -24.22
N LYS A 147 35.95 -3.11 -25.48
CA LYS A 147 34.59 -3.45 -25.94
C LYS A 147 34.09 -4.77 -25.32
N GLU A 148 34.95 -5.80 -25.26
CA GLU A 148 34.61 -7.07 -24.66
C GLU A 148 34.41 -6.97 -23.13
N GLU A 149 35.24 -6.18 -22.42
CA GLU A 149 35.03 -5.87 -21.00
C GLU A 149 33.68 -5.20 -20.76
N PHE A 150 33.34 -4.21 -21.57
CA PHE A 150 32.03 -3.52 -21.47
C PHE A 150 30.87 -4.48 -21.74
N LYS A 151 30.98 -5.29 -22.78
CA LYS A 151 29.96 -6.28 -23.15
C LYS A 151 29.67 -7.23 -22.01
N LYS A 152 30.71 -7.79 -21.40
CA LYS A 152 30.58 -8.69 -20.27
C LYS A 152 29.91 -7.98 -19.08
N TRP A 153 30.43 -6.80 -18.70
CA TRP A 153 29.90 -6.05 -17.59
C TRP A 153 28.43 -5.65 -17.79
N PHE A 154 28.07 -5.18 -18.98
CA PHE A 154 26.73 -4.76 -19.33
C PHE A 154 25.73 -5.92 -19.24
N LYS A 155 26.13 -7.08 -19.76
CA LYS A 155 25.31 -8.28 -19.66
C LYS A 155 25.13 -8.73 -18.22
N ASP A 156 26.20 -8.73 -17.43
CA ASP A 156 26.15 -9.22 -16.05
C ASP A 156 25.36 -8.30 -15.10
N ASN A 157 25.31 -6.99 -15.37
CA ASN A 157 24.78 -6.01 -14.42
C ASN A 157 23.52 -5.28 -14.88
N ILE A 158 23.25 -5.19 -16.19
CA ILE A 158 22.21 -4.30 -16.72
C ILE A 158 21.15 -5.07 -17.52
N ALA A 159 21.56 -5.83 -18.51
CA ALA A 159 20.66 -6.51 -19.43
C ALA A 159 21.10 -7.95 -19.64
N GLN A 160 20.74 -8.82 -18.70
CA GLN A 160 21.10 -10.25 -18.73
C GLN A 160 20.53 -10.98 -19.95
N ASP A 161 19.43 -10.48 -20.51
CA ASP A 161 18.74 -11.02 -21.68
C ASP A 161 19.14 -10.35 -23.00
N ILE A 162 20.15 -9.46 -23.02
CA ILE A 162 20.59 -8.80 -24.24
C ILE A 162 21.20 -9.82 -25.21
N THR A 163 20.70 -9.80 -26.44
CA THR A 163 21.30 -10.63 -27.50
C THR A 163 22.60 -10.01 -28.00
N GLU A 164 23.46 -10.84 -28.58
CA GLU A 164 24.72 -10.37 -29.16
C GLU A 164 24.49 -9.31 -30.26
N ASN A 165 23.52 -9.52 -31.10
CA ASN A 165 23.15 -8.57 -32.14
C ASN A 165 22.72 -7.23 -31.58
N SER A 166 21.90 -7.22 -30.50
CA SER A 166 21.46 -5.98 -29.86
C SER A 166 22.64 -5.25 -29.20
N PHE A 167 23.57 -5.98 -28.59
CA PHE A 167 24.76 -5.38 -28.00
C PHE A 167 25.70 -4.78 -29.07
N ASN A 168 25.91 -5.48 -30.18
CA ASN A 168 26.75 -5.00 -31.26
C ASN A 168 26.21 -3.75 -31.94
N ASN A 169 24.94 -3.42 -31.77
CA ASN A 169 24.34 -2.19 -32.25
C ASN A 169 24.56 -0.99 -31.30
N ILE A 170 25.15 -1.20 -30.10
CA ILE A 170 25.52 -0.12 -29.20
C ILE A 170 26.85 0.49 -29.69
N PRO A 171 26.87 1.72 -30.21
CA PRO A 171 28.09 2.35 -30.65
C PRO A 171 29.09 2.52 -29.49
N GLN A 172 30.29 2.07 -29.69
CA GLN A 172 31.40 2.23 -28.75
C GLN A 172 32.53 2.92 -29.51
N ILE A 173 32.78 4.18 -29.23
CA ILE A 173 33.74 5.01 -29.93
C ILE A 173 34.83 5.50 -29.00
N PHE A 174 36.04 5.65 -29.58
CA PHE A 174 37.25 6.06 -28.87
C PHE A 174 37.72 7.38 -29.47
N ILE A 175 37.78 8.44 -28.64
CA ILE A 175 38.01 9.79 -29.13
C ILE A 175 39.07 10.53 -28.31
N ASP A 176 39.80 11.39 -29.02
CA ASP A 176 40.48 12.55 -28.47
C ASP A 176 39.58 13.78 -28.70
N SER A 177 38.99 14.30 -27.67
CA SER A 177 37.99 15.41 -27.77
C SER A 177 38.62 16.71 -28.32
N TYR A 178 39.92 16.90 -28.17
CA TYR A 178 40.60 18.07 -28.73
C TYR A 178 40.91 17.92 -30.22
N GLU A 179 41.40 16.75 -30.61
CA GLU A 179 41.69 16.43 -32.02
C GLU A 179 40.39 16.29 -32.82
N ALA A 180 39.28 15.87 -32.20
CA ALA A 180 37.94 15.78 -32.83
C ALA A 180 37.41 17.12 -33.35
N ARG A 181 37.95 18.26 -32.89
CA ARG A 181 37.63 19.59 -33.43
C ARG A 181 38.30 19.86 -34.80
N LYS A 182 39.22 19.04 -35.23
CA LYS A 182 39.89 19.13 -36.53
C LYS A 182 39.13 18.31 -37.56
N LEU A 183 38.73 18.93 -38.66
CA LEU A 183 38.12 18.23 -39.78
C LEU A 183 39.06 17.12 -40.30
N ASN A 184 38.49 15.98 -40.65
CA ASN A 184 39.19 14.76 -41.12
C ASN A 184 40.07 14.07 -40.08
N ASP A 185 40.06 14.47 -38.84
CA ASP A 185 40.60 13.63 -37.76
C ASP A 185 39.75 12.39 -37.54
N LYS A 186 40.40 11.31 -37.10
CA LYS A 186 39.72 10.05 -36.83
C LYS A 186 38.59 10.21 -35.83
N SER A 187 38.79 10.98 -34.77
CA SER A 187 37.77 11.23 -33.73
C SER A 187 36.58 12.07 -34.28
N ASN A 188 36.85 13.02 -35.20
CA ASN A 188 35.79 13.78 -35.85
C ASN A 188 34.91 12.89 -36.74
N ILE A 189 35.55 11.95 -37.49
CA ILE A 189 34.85 10.97 -38.33
C ILE A 189 33.94 10.06 -37.45
N GLU A 190 34.48 9.52 -36.36
CA GLU A 190 33.74 8.67 -35.44
C GLU A 190 32.53 9.43 -34.84
N LEU A 191 32.69 10.70 -34.44
CA LEU A 191 31.61 11.51 -33.95
C LEU A 191 30.57 11.83 -35.03
N SER A 192 31.00 12.01 -36.29
CA SER A 192 30.06 12.19 -37.41
C SER A 192 29.21 10.95 -37.63
N HIS A 193 29.79 9.73 -37.50
CA HIS A 193 29.04 8.49 -37.55
C HIS A 193 28.07 8.37 -36.37
N LEU A 194 28.45 8.81 -35.16
CA LEU A 194 27.59 8.84 -33.99
C LEU A 194 26.36 9.75 -34.23
N ILE A 195 26.57 10.96 -34.75
CA ILE A 195 25.49 11.89 -35.03
C ILE A 195 24.54 11.33 -36.11
N ALA A 196 25.10 10.73 -37.17
CA ALA A 196 24.32 10.06 -38.21
C ALA A 196 23.46 8.91 -37.63
N TRP A 197 24.05 8.12 -36.73
CA TRP A 197 23.32 7.06 -36.04
C TRP A 197 22.18 7.63 -35.15
N ILE A 198 22.44 8.68 -34.34
CA ILE A 198 21.42 9.32 -33.52
C ILE A 198 20.27 9.84 -34.36
N SER A 199 20.55 10.43 -35.54
CA SER A 199 19.55 10.97 -36.45
C SER A 199 18.52 9.93 -36.93
N GLN A 200 18.87 8.66 -36.90
CA GLN A 200 18.01 7.55 -37.33
C GLN A 200 17.15 6.98 -36.18
N LEU A 201 17.43 7.39 -34.94
CA LEU A 201 16.72 6.88 -33.77
C LEU A 201 15.36 7.58 -33.59
N ASP A 202 14.42 6.81 -33.09
CA ASP A 202 13.17 7.37 -32.57
C ASP A 202 13.40 8.03 -31.20
N PRO A 203 12.67 9.11 -30.89
CA PRO A 203 12.73 9.72 -29.58
C PRO A 203 12.37 8.72 -28.47
N LEU A 204 13.00 8.92 -27.33
CA LEU A 204 12.75 8.10 -26.14
C LEU A 204 11.42 8.47 -25.44
N SER A 205 10.81 9.60 -25.78
CA SER A 205 9.64 10.16 -25.08
C SER A 205 8.40 9.26 -25.09
N ASP A 206 8.16 8.53 -26.17
CA ASP A 206 6.97 7.69 -26.31
C ASP A 206 6.99 6.46 -25.42
N LYS A 207 8.09 6.27 -24.68
CA LYS A 207 8.38 5.09 -23.86
C LYS A 207 8.54 5.40 -22.39
N PHE A 208 8.25 6.66 -21.97
CA PHE A 208 8.29 7.01 -20.54
C PHE A 208 7.19 6.28 -19.78
N GLY A 209 7.57 5.39 -18.88
CA GLY A 209 6.67 4.83 -17.88
C GLY A 209 6.34 5.86 -16.77
N GLU A 210 5.33 5.57 -15.98
CA GLU A 210 5.16 6.26 -14.69
C GLU A 210 6.39 5.92 -13.84
N ILE A 211 7.25 6.92 -13.65
CA ILE A 211 8.42 6.75 -12.78
C ILE A 211 7.91 6.74 -11.36
N GLN A 212 7.87 5.56 -10.75
CA GLN A 212 7.95 5.48 -9.31
C GLN A 212 9.33 6.02 -8.92
N ALA A 213 9.33 7.18 -8.26
CA ALA A 213 10.59 7.79 -7.84
C ALA A 213 11.37 6.78 -6.99
N PRO A 214 12.59 6.34 -7.39
CA PRO A 214 13.42 5.53 -6.52
C PRO A 214 13.61 6.29 -5.20
N ASP A 215 13.80 5.57 -4.09
CA ASP A 215 14.08 6.18 -2.78
C ASP A 215 15.21 7.24 -2.82
N ALA A 216 16.13 7.09 -3.77
CA ALA A 216 17.20 8.03 -4.05
C ALA A 216 16.76 9.43 -4.54
N GLN A 217 15.50 9.61 -4.94
CA GLN A 217 14.97 10.91 -5.42
C GLN A 217 14.28 11.73 -4.32
N VAL A 218 14.23 11.22 -3.10
CA VAL A 218 13.58 11.87 -1.96
C VAL A 218 14.64 12.55 -1.10
N LYS A 219 14.50 13.87 -0.93
CA LYS A 219 15.37 14.68 -0.06
C LYS A 219 15.20 14.29 1.41
N GLU A 220 13.97 14.07 1.81
CA GLU A 220 13.60 13.78 3.18
C GLU A 220 12.41 12.82 3.23
N ARG A 221 12.46 11.85 4.14
CA ARG A 221 11.42 10.87 4.36
C ARG A 221 11.00 10.93 5.82
N ILE A 222 9.81 11.43 6.07
CA ILE A 222 9.25 11.60 7.42
C ILE A 222 8.24 10.47 7.65
N GLU A 223 8.48 9.66 8.68
CA GLU A 223 7.55 8.60 9.09
C GLU A 223 6.37 9.22 9.84
N GLU A 224 5.16 8.91 9.43
CA GLU A 224 3.91 9.24 10.11
C GLU A 224 3.26 7.95 10.63
N LYS A 225 2.80 7.96 11.88
CA LYS A 225 2.09 6.82 12.50
C LYS A 225 0.68 7.23 12.89
N GLN A 226 -0.24 6.29 12.74
CA GLN A 226 -1.63 6.46 13.15
C GLN A 226 -2.22 5.14 13.65
N THR A 227 -2.92 5.19 14.78
CA THR A 227 -3.73 4.06 15.24
C THR A 227 -5.08 4.09 14.53
N LYS A 228 -5.48 2.98 13.91
CA LYS A 228 -6.79 2.84 13.26
C LYS A 228 -7.56 1.67 13.86
N THR A 229 -8.87 1.82 13.94
CA THR A 229 -9.77 0.70 14.26
C THR A 229 -9.92 -0.18 13.02
N ILE A 230 -9.57 -1.46 13.15
CA ILE A 230 -9.67 -2.44 12.08
C ILE A 230 -11.06 -3.05 12.06
N SER A 231 -11.56 -3.40 13.24
CA SER A 231 -12.89 -3.98 13.38
C SER A 231 -13.51 -3.62 14.71
N GLU A 232 -14.84 -3.59 14.71
CA GLU A 232 -15.67 -3.38 15.87
C GLU A 232 -16.80 -4.41 15.84
N SER A 233 -16.97 -5.11 16.93
CA SER A 233 -18.03 -6.11 17.07
C SER A 233 -18.65 -6.04 18.45
N GLN A 234 -19.94 -6.36 18.54
CA GLN A 234 -20.64 -6.42 19.81
C GLN A 234 -21.32 -7.78 19.95
N THR A 235 -21.10 -8.43 21.08
CA THR A 235 -21.75 -9.68 21.45
C THR A 235 -22.28 -9.52 22.86
N LEU A 236 -23.61 -9.62 22.99
CA LEU A 236 -24.28 -9.34 24.25
C LEU A 236 -23.93 -7.93 24.75
N ASN A 237 -23.49 -7.79 26.00
CA ASN A 237 -23.05 -6.52 26.59
C ASN A 237 -21.53 -6.28 26.48
N ILE A 238 -20.83 -7.03 25.64
CA ILE A 238 -19.39 -6.86 25.41
C ILE A 238 -19.17 -6.27 24.01
N LYS A 239 -18.57 -5.09 23.98
CA LYS A 239 -18.08 -4.45 22.76
C LYS A 239 -16.59 -4.74 22.60
N THR A 240 -16.22 -5.38 21.51
CA THR A 240 -14.81 -5.69 21.19
C THR A 240 -14.35 -4.76 20.09
N ILE A 241 -13.26 -4.03 20.34
CA ILE A 241 -12.65 -3.10 19.40
C ILE A 241 -11.22 -3.58 19.12
N ILE A 242 -10.91 -3.88 17.87
CA ILE A 242 -9.56 -4.25 17.44
C ILE A 242 -8.93 -3.05 16.75
N THR A 243 -7.80 -2.60 17.29
CA THR A 243 -7.00 -1.51 16.74
C THR A 243 -5.63 -1.99 16.29
N ALA A 244 -5.03 -1.34 15.30
CA ALA A 244 -3.62 -1.53 14.93
C ALA A 244 -2.97 -0.20 14.62
N GLU A 245 -1.64 -0.18 14.69
CA GLU A 245 -0.84 0.94 14.25
C GLU A 245 -0.49 0.79 12.77
N PHE A 246 -0.60 1.88 12.05
CA PHE A 246 -0.25 2.00 10.64
C PHE A 246 0.84 3.06 10.51
N LYS A 247 1.75 2.86 9.57
CA LYS A 247 2.77 3.84 9.18
C LYS A 247 2.61 4.19 7.71
N ARG A 248 3.01 5.40 7.38
CA ARG A 248 3.27 5.84 6.00
C ARG A 248 4.44 6.82 6.01
N TYR A 249 4.94 7.12 4.85
CA TYR A 249 5.99 8.11 4.71
C TYR A 249 5.50 9.33 3.94
N LYS A 250 5.74 10.49 4.52
CA LYS A 250 5.68 11.76 3.81
C LYS A 250 7.03 11.92 3.11
N CYS A 251 7.02 11.92 1.78
CA CYS A 251 8.20 12.02 0.94
C CYS A 251 8.33 13.44 0.41
N ILE A 252 9.41 14.10 0.76
CA ILE A 252 9.75 15.44 0.28
C ILE A 252 10.80 15.26 -0.82
N PRO A 253 10.45 15.35 -2.11
CA PRO A 253 11.39 15.18 -3.19
C PRO A 253 12.32 16.40 -3.29
N TYR A 254 13.46 16.25 -3.97
CA TYR A 254 14.31 17.39 -4.28
C TYR A 254 13.61 18.39 -5.21
N ILE A 255 12.76 17.91 -6.09
CA ILE A 255 12.00 18.72 -7.06
C ILE A 255 10.61 18.07 -7.24
N GLY A 256 9.56 18.91 -7.23
CA GLY A 256 8.18 18.48 -7.37
C GLY A 256 7.39 18.56 -6.06
N ASP A 257 6.17 18.09 -6.10
CA ASP A 257 5.26 18.17 -4.97
C ASP A 257 5.53 17.07 -3.93
N ILE A 258 5.21 17.40 -2.67
CA ILE A 258 5.25 16.43 -1.57
C ILE A 258 4.20 15.33 -1.84
N TYR A 259 4.60 14.09 -1.71
CA TYR A 259 3.71 12.96 -1.84
C TYR A 259 3.76 12.05 -0.62
N TYR A 260 2.78 11.15 -0.49
CA TYR A 260 2.68 10.20 0.63
C TYR A 260 2.63 8.79 0.09
N THR A 261 3.30 7.86 0.79
CA THR A 261 3.12 6.44 0.53
C THR A 261 1.77 5.97 1.09
N ASP A 262 1.33 4.82 0.68
CA ASP A 262 0.17 4.17 1.27
C ASP A 262 0.40 3.83 2.75
N TRP A 263 -0.70 3.70 3.51
CA TRP A 263 -0.65 3.27 4.88
C TRP A 263 -0.39 1.76 4.96
N GLU A 264 0.69 1.37 5.61
CA GLU A 264 1.06 -0.01 5.89
C GLU A 264 0.80 -0.33 7.36
N GLU A 265 0.17 -1.48 7.64
CA GLU A 265 0.00 -1.97 9.01
C GLU A 265 1.37 -2.36 9.59
N ILE A 266 1.63 -1.95 10.83
CA ILE A 266 2.85 -2.33 11.53
C ILE A 266 2.61 -3.70 12.19
N ASP A 267 3.43 -4.68 11.86
CA ASP A 267 3.33 -6.02 12.41
C ASP A 267 3.32 -6.04 13.94
N ASN A 268 2.52 -6.94 14.51
CA ASN A 268 2.40 -7.16 15.96
C ASN A 268 1.86 -5.97 16.77
N THR A 269 1.20 -4.99 16.13
CA THR A 269 0.60 -3.85 16.82
C THR A 269 -0.89 -4.01 17.10
N ARG A 270 -1.51 -5.08 16.65
CA ARG A 270 -2.95 -5.34 16.89
C ARG A 270 -3.23 -5.47 18.36
N LYS A 271 -4.19 -4.68 18.84
CA LYS A 271 -4.67 -4.70 20.22
C LYS A 271 -6.17 -4.93 20.23
N GLU A 272 -6.59 -5.87 21.06
CA GLU A 272 -7.99 -6.15 21.33
C GLU A 272 -8.38 -5.50 22.65
N ASN A 273 -9.32 -4.57 22.59
CA ASN A 273 -9.91 -3.91 23.75
C ASN A 273 -11.35 -4.38 23.91
N LYS A 274 -11.70 -4.84 25.11
CA LYS A 274 -13.06 -5.25 25.47
C LYS A 274 -13.65 -4.21 26.43
N GLU A 275 -14.78 -3.65 26.04
CA GLU A 275 -15.56 -2.74 26.85
C GLU A 275 -16.85 -3.46 27.28
N VAL A 276 -17.10 -3.49 28.57
CA VAL A 276 -18.34 -4.04 29.12
C VAL A 276 -19.38 -2.93 29.14
N LEU A 277 -20.41 -3.06 28.34
CA LEU A 277 -21.50 -2.12 28.28
C LEU A 277 -22.46 -2.31 29.48
N PRO A 278 -23.22 -1.28 29.89
CA PRO A 278 -24.25 -1.41 30.91
C PRO A 278 -25.25 -2.52 30.58
N VAL A 279 -25.70 -3.22 31.64
CA VAL A 279 -26.73 -4.27 31.49
C VAL A 279 -28.10 -3.57 31.30
N GLU A 280 -28.68 -3.72 30.11
CA GLU A 280 -29.93 -3.09 29.71
C GLU A 280 -30.94 -4.12 29.19
N PRO A 281 -32.27 -3.85 29.31
CA PRO A 281 -33.30 -4.68 28.73
C PRO A 281 -33.23 -4.76 27.22
N VAL A 282 -33.40 -5.98 26.68
CA VAL A 282 -33.45 -6.23 25.24
C VAL A 282 -34.76 -6.91 24.87
N GLY A 283 -35.56 -6.25 24.04
CA GLY A 283 -36.85 -6.79 23.61
C GLY A 283 -38.01 -6.52 24.59
N PRO A 284 -39.22 -7.00 24.26
CA PRO A 284 -40.40 -6.78 25.05
C PRO A 284 -40.38 -7.59 26.35
N GLU A 285 -40.99 -7.04 27.41
CA GLU A 285 -41.30 -7.76 28.63
C GLU A 285 -42.36 -8.81 28.33
N THR A 286 -42.15 -10.02 28.78
CA THR A 286 -43.09 -11.13 28.63
C THR A 286 -43.67 -11.53 29.99
N ILE A 287 -44.76 -12.29 29.99
CA ILE A 287 -45.45 -12.75 31.21
C ILE A 287 -45.29 -14.26 31.27
N GLU A 288 -44.77 -14.76 32.37
CA GLU A 288 -44.74 -16.17 32.71
C GLU A 288 -45.82 -16.47 33.74
N GLU A 289 -46.66 -17.48 33.48
CA GLU A 289 -47.74 -17.91 34.40
C GLU A 289 -47.41 -19.24 35.02
N ASN A 290 -47.71 -19.38 36.27
CA ASN A 290 -47.62 -20.63 37.03
C ASN A 290 -48.97 -20.91 37.71
N THR A 291 -49.43 -22.14 37.67
CA THR A 291 -50.67 -22.58 38.28
C THR A 291 -50.40 -23.55 39.38
N ARG A 292 -50.93 -23.29 40.57
CA ARG A 292 -50.85 -24.22 41.68
C ARG A 292 -52.24 -24.52 42.25
N GLU A 293 -52.45 -25.73 42.68
CA GLU A 293 -53.67 -26.17 43.31
C GLU A 293 -53.47 -26.33 44.83
N ILE A 294 -54.35 -25.79 45.60
CA ILE A 294 -54.35 -25.89 47.04
C ILE A 294 -55.70 -26.49 47.43
N THR A 295 -55.69 -27.59 48.18
CA THR A 295 -56.92 -28.21 48.74
C THR A 295 -56.98 -27.89 50.21
N THR A 296 -58.10 -27.34 50.66
CA THR A 296 -58.31 -27.07 52.07
C THR A 296 -58.51 -28.41 52.86
N PRO A 297 -58.25 -28.45 54.16
CA PRO A 297 -58.67 -29.56 54.98
C PRO A 297 -60.18 -29.84 54.85
N THR A 298 -60.57 -31.08 55.08
CA THR A 298 -62.01 -31.47 55.04
C THR A 298 -62.82 -30.67 56.02
N ILE A 299 -63.92 -30.08 55.54
CA ILE A 299 -64.86 -29.35 56.33
C ILE A 299 -66.12 -30.19 56.50
N ASP A 300 -66.42 -30.57 57.72
CA ASP A 300 -67.60 -31.37 58.05
C ASP A 300 -68.78 -30.44 58.46
N ILE A 301 -69.88 -30.63 57.79
CA ILE A 301 -71.18 -29.92 58.18
C ILE A 301 -72.15 -31.00 58.53
N SER A 302 -72.69 -30.87 59.73
CA SER A 302 -73.86 -31.68 60.22
C SER A 302 -75.13 -30.84 60.10
N ILE A 303 -76.06 -31.38 59.32
CA ILE A 303 -77.36 -30.73 59.16
C ILE A 303 -78.39 -31.66 59.86
N ASN A 304 -78.92 -31.18 60.93
CA ASN A 304 -79.99 -31.85 61.64
C ASN A 304 -81.36 -31.40 61.06
N SER A 305 -82.07 -32.36 60.48
CA SER A 305 -83.42 -32.10 59.96
C SER A 305 -84.42 -33.10 60.50
N TYR A 306 -85.66 -32.62 60.62
CA TYR A 306 -86.72 -33.47 61.04
C TYR A 306 -87.66 -33.72 59.85
N SER A 307 -87.98 -34.99 59.59
CA SER A 307 -89.01 -35.35 58.60
C SER A 307 -90.19 -35.97 59.35
N TYR A 308 -91.40 -35.63 58.88
CA TYR A 308 -92.62 -36.19 59.35
C TYR A 308 -93.05 -37.38 58.48
N LYS A 309 -93.08 -38.52 59.00
CA LYS A 309 -93.76 -39.63 58.32
C LYS A 309 -95.27 -39.50 58.65
N ASN A 310 -96.11 -39.59 57.65
CA ASN A 310 -97.52 -39.69 57.75
C ASN A 310 -97.90 -41.09 58.39
N THR A 311 -97.87 -41.08 59.64
CA THR A 311 -98.43 -42.23 60.42
C THR A 311 -99.58 -41.71 61.28
N PRO A 312 -100.65 -42.45 61.60
CA PRO A 312 -101.80 -42.03 62.39
C PRO A 312 -101.45 -41.49 63.79
N TRP A 313 -100.18 -41.65 64.22
CA TRP A 313 -99.70 -41.24 65.54
C TRP A 313 -98.54 -40.26 65.52
N GLY A 314 -98.22 -39.59 64.36
CA GLY A 314 -97.32 -38.47 64.26
C GLY A 314 -95.93 -38.55 64.85
N HIS A 315 -95.19 -39.62 64.58
CA HIS A 315 -93.84 -39.68 65.05
C HIS A 315 -92.90 -38.84 64.25
N ARG A 316 -91.99 -38.07 64.92
CA ARG A 316 -90.91 -37.34 64.34
C ARG A 316 -89.75 -38.26 64.18
N HIS A 317 -89.21 -38.33 62.93
CA HIS A 317 -87.95 -38.95 62.69
C HIS A 317 -86.87 -37.93 62.59
N HIS A 318 -85.76 -38.12 63.31
CA HIS A 318 -84.59 -37.25 63.22
C HIS A 318 -83.73 -37.75 62.08
N VAL A 319 -83.36 -36.88 61.16
CA VAL A 319 -82.48 -37.21 60.07
C VAL A 319 -81.20 -36.41 60.25
N ASP A 320 -80.12 -37.10 60.60
CA ASP A 320 -78.79 -36.48 60.62
C ASP A 320 -78.13 -36.65 59.25
N GLN A 321 -77.96 -35.53 58.59
CA GLN A 321 -77.20 -35.48 57.37
C GLN A 321 -75.81 -34.92 57.69
N ARG A 322 -74.77 -35.67 57.42
CA ARG A 322 -73.40 -35.23 57.52
C ARG A 322 -72.79 -35.13 56.09
N MET A 323 -72.34 -33.91 55.79
CA MET A 323 -71.61 -33.71 54.53
C MET A 323 -70.20 -33.24 54.80
N SER A 324 -69.29 -33.87 54.19
CA SER A 324 -67.88 -33.47 54.23
C SER A 324 -67.51 -32.97 52.88
N TYR A 325 -66.89 -31.82 52.81
CA TYR A 325 -66.32 -31.28 51.54
C TYR A 325 -64.98 -30.64 51.77
N GLN A 326 -64.24 -30.51 50.67
CA GLN A 326 -63.00 -29.77 50.58
C GLN A 326 -63.16 -28.67 49.54
N ILE A 327 -62.46 -27.55 49.70
CA ILE A 327 -62.40 -26.51 48.70
C ILE A 327 -61.07 -26.68 47.98
N LYS A 328 -61.16 -26.97 46.72
CA LYS A 328 -59.98 -26.95 45.81
C LYS A 328 -59.87 -25.54 45.24
N LYS A 329 -58.76 -24.88 45.54
CA LYS A 329 -58.42 -23.57 44.98
C LYS A 329 -57.36 -23.73 43.93
N THR A 330 -57.61 -23.31 42.70
CA THR A 330 -56.64 -23.16 41.65
C THR A 330 -56.18 -21.71 41.68
N ILE A 331 -54.89 -21.49 42.01
CA ILE A 331 -54.30 -20.18 42.11
C ILE A 331 -53.39 -20.04 40.88
N VAL A 332 -53.64 -19.00 40.09
CA VAL A 332 -52.77 -18.63 38.94
C VAL A 332 -51.95 -17.43 39.36
N GLU A 333 -50.64 -17.59 39.33
CA GLU A 333 -49.68 -16.51 39.61
C GLU A 333 -48.95 -16.18 38.32
N ALA A 334 -48.68 -14.89 38.09
CA ALA A 334 -47.91 -14.42 36.96
C ALA A 334 -46.73 -13.56 37.43
N ARG A 335 -45.64 -13.62 36.67
CA ARG A 335 -44.51 -12.70 36.83
C ARG A 335 -44.04 -12.17 35.50
N THR A 336 -43.40 -11.01 35.54
CA THR A 336 -42.76 -10.44 34.36
C THR A 336 -41.42 -11.06 34.14
N VAL A 337 -41.02 -11.20 32.88
CA VAL A 337 -39.78 -11.78 32.42
C VAL A 337 -39.15 -10.84 31.42
N GLN A 338 -38.03 -10.20 31.75
CA GLN A 338 -37.33 -9.24 30.93
C GLN A 338 -35.93 -9.78 30.52
N PRO A 339 -35.70 -10.09 29.25
CA PRO A 339 -34.35 -10.47 28.81
C PRO A 339 -33.43 -9.24 28.83
N LEU A 340 -32.16 -9.48 29.17
CA LEU A 340 -31.10 -8.48 29.27
C LEU A 340 -30.01 -8.71 28.20
N ASN A 341 -29.26 -7.63 27.86
CA ASN A 341 -28.22 -7.65 26.84
C ASN A 341 -26.98 -8.47 27.23
N ASP A 342 -26.85 -8.91 28.46
CA ASP A 342 -25.79 -9.83 28.94
C ASP A 342 -26.17 -11.31 28.80
N GLY A 343 -27.35 -11.61 28.26
CA GLY A 343 -27.91 -12.95 28.11
C GLY A 343 -28.62 -13.48 29.36
N THR A 344 -28.71 -12.70 30.42
CA THR A 344 -29.49 -13.03 31.62
C THR A 344 -30.93 -12.58 31.49
N VAL A 345 -31.75 -12.98 32.47
CA VAL A 345 -33.17 -12.67 32.51
C VAL A 345 -33.50 -12.09 33.87
N LYS A 346 -34.12 -10.93 33.86
CA LYS A 346 -34.67 -10.31 35.08
C LYS A 346 -36.11 -10.77 35.30
N TYR A 347 -36.38 -11.33 36.46
CA TYR A 347 -37.70 -11.77 36.84
C TYR A 347 -38.35 -10.79 37.82
N GLY A 348 -39.61 -10.45 37.56
CA GLY A 348 -40.45 -9.77 38.52
C GLY A 348 -40.95 -10.73 39.63
N PRO A 349 -41.56 -10.18 40.70
CA PRO A 349 -42.19 -10.99 41.72
C PRO A 349 -43.45 -11.70 41.19
N TRP A 350 -43.67 -12.91 41.67
CA TRP A 350 -44.93 -13.60 41.42
C TRP A 350 -46.09 -12.82 42.03
N LYS A 351 -47.16 -12.60 41.26
CA LYS A 351 -48.41 -11.92 41.69
C LYS A 351 -49.57 -12.81 41.29
N GLU A 352 -50.53 -12.96 42.23
CA GLU A 352 -51.76 -13.69 41.98
C GLU A 352 -52.63 -12.96 40.95
N VAL A 353 -53.08 -13.69 39.94
CA VAL A 353 -54.01 -13.17 38.92
C VAL A 353 -55.41 -13.57 39.32
N THR A 354 -56.06 -12.73 40.15
CA THR A 354 -57.37 -13.03 40.80
C THR A 354 -58.47 -13.38 39.81
N GLU A 355 -58.47 -12.80 38.62
CA GLU A 355 -59.47 -13.11 37.57
C GLU A 355 -59.37 -14.53 37.00
N LYS A 356 -58.19 -15.16 37.14
CA LYS A 356 -57.94 -16.52 36.68
C LYS A 356 -58.02 -17.55 37.79
N CYS A 357 -58.14 -17.12 39.06
CA CYS A 357 -58.26 -18.03 40.19
C CYS A 357 -59.66 -18.63 40.26
N LYS A 358 -59.77 -19.90 40.56
CA LYS A 358 -61.03 -20.64 40.67
C LYS A 358 -61.11 -21.34 42.01
N GLU A 359 -62.29 -21.39 42.56
CA GLU A 359 -62.61 -22.19 43.73
C GLU A 359 -63.70 -23.22 43.37
N GLU A 360 -63.46 -24.49 43.69
CA GLU A 360 -64.40 -25.56 43.44
C GLU A 360 -64.60 -26.37 44.74
N LYS A 361 -65.85 -26.59 45.04
CA LYS A 361 -66.24 -27.41 46.19
C LYS A 361 -66.31 -28.87 45.79
N ILE A 362 -65.46 -29.69 46.39
CA ILE A 362 -65.40 -31.14 46.13
C ILE A 362 -66.09 -31.84 47.32
N ASN A 363 -67.18 -32.55 47.05
CA ASN A 363 -67.81 -33.39 48.04
C ASN A 363 -66.98 -34.66 48.25
N VAL A 364 -66.55 -34.89 49.47
CA VAL A 364 -65.72 -36.05 49.82
C VAL A 364 -66.57 -37.23 50.28
N ASN A 365 -67.55 -36.96 51.17
CA ASN A 365 -68.48 -38.00 51.65
C ASN A 365 -69.85 -37.39 51.97
N GLN A 366 -70.91 -38.17 51.75
CA GLN A 366 -72.25 -37.84 52.09
C GLN A 366 -72.84 -39.00 52.83
N TYR A 367 -73.18 -38.80 54.09
CA TYR A 367 -73.80 -39.81 54.93
C TYR A 367 -75.21 -39.37 55.33
N GLU A 368 -76.20 -40.22 55.15
CA GLU A 368 -77.54 -40.03 55.62
C GLU A 368 -77.86 -41.12 56.54
N ASN A 369 -78.00 -40.86 57.82
CA ASN A 369 -78.53 -41.82 58.80
C ASN A 369 -80.06 -41.62 58.88
N ARG A 370 -80.81 -42.68 58.62
CA ARG A 370 -82.26 -42.74 58.77
C ARG A 370 -82.52 -43.73 59.88
N ASP A 371 -82.88 -43.20 61.08
CA ASP A 371 -83.45 -44.01 62.17
C ASP A 371 -84.95 -43.85 62.19
#